data_fddf4d6566fd75fbeb9d65bb2a6850e0
#
_entry.id   fddf4d6566fd75fbeb9d65bb2a6850e0
#
_cell.length_a   1.000
_cell.length_b   1.000
_cell.length_c   1.000
_cell.angle_alpha   90.00
_cell.angle_beta   90.00
_cell.angle_gamma   90.00
#
_symmetry.space_group_name_H-M   'P 1'
#
loop_
_entity.id
_entity.type
_entity.pdbx_description
1 polymer ?
#
loop_
_entity_poly.entity_id
_entity_poly.type
_entity_poly.pdbx_seq_one_letter_code
_entity_poly.pdbx_strand_id
1 'polypeptide(L)'
;MDATEAARLEAERLHRANVAAGGDPTRPLVFALQEASNRGLDVYALREGDPQLKGGKATFDCQAGGILYEDRGSDFERAFLIAHELGHVVLEGGTLDVVTVDVEPDRSLEDAPVGVDRVLDYGARERREVKMGLFAREFLLPRPVLRELHVNEGLTSDAIAMRFGAPLAVVQQQLLDALLLPAAEEPNPVGAGAVAAPLTQIAASALLVN
;
A
#
# COMPACT_ATOMS: atom_id res chain seq x y z
N MET A 1 9.14 -11.88 -10.43
CA MET A 1 8.93 -10.79 -9.44
C MET A 1 8.47 -11.44 -8.16
N ASP A 2 9.08 -11.13 -7.06
CA ASP A 2 8.68 -11.60 -5.74
C ASP A 2 7.32 -11.00 -5.34
N ALA A 3 6.50 -11.74 -4.60
CA ALA A 3 5.17 -11.30 -4.15
C ALA A 3 5.22 -10.05 -3.26
N THR A 4 6.30 -9.88 -2.52
CA THR A 4 6.55 -8.70 -1.68
C THR A 4 6.80 -7.46 -2.53
N GLU A 5 7.63 -7.59 -3.56
CA GLU A 5 7.93 -6.49 -4.45
C GLU A 5 6.72 -6.10 -5.31
N ALA A 6 5.90 -7.07 -5.70
CA ALA A 6 4.62 -6.79 -6.34
C ALA A 6 3.68 -5.98 -5.45
N ALA A 7 3.64 -6.27 -4.13
CA ALA A 7 2.84 -5.52 -3.18
C ALA A 7 3.35 -4.07 -3.02
N ARG A 8 4.66 -3.87 -2.98
CA ARG A 8 5.28 -2.53 -2.92
C ARG A 8 4.97 -1.71 -4.17
N LEU A 9 5.13 -2.28 -5.36
CA LEU A 9 4.79 -1.61 -6.63
C LEU A 9 3.33 -1.17 -6.69
N GLU A 10 2.42 -2.04 -6.27
CA GLU A 10 1.00 -1.70 -6.24
C GLU A 10 0.71 -0.59 -5.23
N ALA A 11 1.32 -0.61 -4.05
CA ALA A 11 1.21 0.44 -3.05
C ALA A 11 1.74 1.80 -3.57
N GLU A 12 2.90 1.79 -4.23
CA GLU A 12 3.48 2.98 -4.86
C GLU A 12 2.58 3.53 -5.98
N ARG A 13 2.03 2.65 -6.82
CA ARG A 13 1.08 3.02 -7.86
C ARG A 13 -0.14 3.73 -7.27
N LEU A 14 -0.68 3.19 -6.17
CA LEU A 14 -1.82 3.78 -5.48
C LEU A 14 -1.48 5.12 -4.83
N HIS A 15 -0.33 5.22 -4.21
CA HIS A 15 0.16 6.49 -3.67
C HIS A 15 0.18 7.57 -4.76
N ARG A 16 0.81 7.28 -5.90
CA ARG A 16 0.89 8.21 -7.04
C ARG A 16 -0.49 8.60 -7.56
N ALA A 17 -1.40 7.64 -7.66
CA ALA A 17 -2.77 7.89 -8.11
C ALA A 17 -3.54 8.79 -7.12
N ASN A 18 -3.40 8.56 -5.82
CA ASN A 18 -4.05 9.35 -4.78
C ASN A 18 -3.51 10.79 -4.75
N VAL A 19 -2.18 10.97 -4.88
CA VAL A 19 -1.56 12.30 -5.04
C VAL A 19 -2.07 13.01 -6.30
N ALA A 20 -2.17 12.31 -7.42
CA ALA A 20 -2.70 12.87 -8.66
C ALA A 20 -4.18 13.29 -8.55
N ALA A 21 -4.94 12.63 -7.67
CA ALA A 21 -6.32 12.99 -7.31
C ALA A 21 -6.41 14.11 -6.26
N GLY A 22 -5.29 14.74 -5.88
CA GLY A 22 -5.24 15.85 -4.94
C GLY A 22 -5.03 15.44 -3.47
N GLY A 23 -4.69 14.19 -3.21
CA GLY A 23 -4.32 13.72 -1.87
C GLY A 23 -3.01 14.34 -1.38
N ASP A 24 -2.95 14.66 -0.09
CA ASP A 24 -1.77 15.22 0.57
C ASP A 24 -1.12 14.15 1.47
N PRO A 25 0.03 13.57 1.07
CA PRO A 25 0.69 12.53 1.86
C PRO A 25 1.29 13.06 3.18
N THR A 26 1.43 14.39 3.36
CA THR A 26 1.87 14.96 4.65
C THR A 26 0.77 14.94 5.70
N ARG A 27 -0.44 14.56 5.31
CA ARG A 27 -1.60 14.36 6.20
C ARG A 27 -2.04 12.88 6.14
N PRO A 28 -1.27 11.98 6.75
CA PRO A 28 -1.37 10.55 6.48
C PRO A 28 -2.77 9.97 6.71
N LEU A 29 -3.46 10.38 7.79
CA LEU A 29 -4.81 9.88 8.06
C LEU A 29 -5.80 10.31 6.97
N VAL A 30 -5.78 11.58 6.58
CA VAL A 30 -6.66 12.09 5.52
C VAL A 30 -6.34 11.42 4.18
N PHE A 31 -5.06 11.18 3.91
CA PHE A 31 -4.57 10.52 2.71
C PHE A 31 -5.08 9.08 2.60
N ALA A 32 -5.02 8.31 3.70
CA ALA A 32 -5.52 6.95 3.75
C ALA A 32 -7.06 6.88 3.64
N LEU A 33 -7.77 7.78 4.32
CA LEU A 33 -9.23 7.91 4.22
C LEU A 33 -9.69 8.25 2.80
N GLN A 34 -8.97 9.13 2.10
CA GLN A 34 -9.28 9.48 0.72
C GLN A 34 -9.14 8.27 -0.21
N GLU A 35 -8.08 7.46 -0.06
CA GLU A 35 -7.92 6.25 -0.88
C GLU A 35 -9.03 5.23 -0.61
N ALA A 36 -9.42 5.03 0.65
CA ALA A 36 -10.55 4.17 1.00
C ALA A 36 -11.85 4.65 0.33
N SER A 37 -12.12 5.97 0.42
CA SER A 37 -13.27 6.59 -0.22
C SER A 37 -13.26 6.46 -1.74
N ASN A 38 -12.11 6.64 -2.39
CA ASN A 38 -11.94 6.45 -3.84
C ASN A 38 -12.31 5.03 -4.30
N ARG A 39 -12.24 4.06 -3.37
CA ARG A 39 -12.62 2.66 -3.59
C ARG A 39 -14.04 2.32 -3.16
N GLY A 40 -14.79 3.30 -2.67
CA GLY A 40 -16.14 3.09 -2.17
C GLY A 40 -16.20 2.33 -0.86
N LEU A 41 -15.11 2.35 -0.07
CA LEU A 41 -15.05 1.73 1.24
C LEU A 41 -15.43 2.75 2.31
N ASP A 42 -16.31 2.33 3.21
CA ASP A 42 -16.59 3.08 4.44
C ASP A 42 -15.49 2.81 5.47
N VAL A 43 -15.13 3.83 6.26
CA VAL A 43 -14.11 3.70 7.30
C VAL A 43 -14.66 4.18 8.63
N TYR A 44 -14.60 3.31 9.65
CA TYR A 44 -15.17 3.55 10.97
C TYR A 44 -14.09 3.55 12.04
N ALA A 45 -13.97 4.67 12.73
CA ALA A 45 -13.12 4.82 13.90
C ALA A 45 -13.83 4.25 15.13
N LEU A 46 -13.23 3.28 15.79
CA LEU A 46 -13.77 2.63 16.98
C LEU A 46 -12.86 2.88 18.18
N ARG A 47 -13.44 2.88 19.38
CA ARG A 47 -12.63 3.00 20.60
C ARG A 47 -11.78 1.76 20.85
N GLU A 48 -10.71 1.94 21.61
CA GLU A 48 -9.85 0.85 22.07
C GLU A 48 -10.66 -0.31 22.69
N GLY A 49 -10.37 -1.52 22.26
CA GLY A 49 -11.02 -2.74 22.75
C GLY A 49 -12.48 -2.91 22.34
N ASP A 50 -12.96 -2.18 21.32
CA ASP A 50 -14.33 -2.37 20.82
C ASP A 50 -14.51 -3.82 20.33
N PRO A 51 -15.62 -4.49 20.74
CA PRO A 51 -15.87 -5.88 20.35
C PRO A 51 -15.91 -6.13 18.84
N GLN A 52 -16.25 -5.13 18.04
CA GLN A 52 -16.28 -5.24 16.58
C GLN A 52 -14.89 -5.44 15.99
N LEU A 53 -13.82 -5.00 16.68
CA LEU A 53 -12.43 -5.26 16.30
C LEU A 53 -11.99 -6.71 16.57
N LYS A 54 -12.83 -7.54 17.18
CA LYS A 54 -12.57 -8.97 17.43
C LYS A 54 -11.22 -9.22 18.15
N GLY A 55 -10.78 -8.29 18.99
CA GLY A 55 -9.51 -8.33 19.72
C GLY A 55 -8.29 -7.85 18.91
N GLY A 56 -8.50 -7.34 17.69
CA GLY A 56 -7.47 -6.71 16.87
C GLY A 56 -7.47 -5.19 16.98
N LYS A 57 -6.61 -4.54 16.22
CA LYS A 57 -6.52 -3.08 16.09
C LYS A 57 -7.24 -2.56 14.84
N ALA A 58 -7.38 -3.39 13.81
CA ALA A 58 -8.16 -3.09 12.63
C ALA A 58 -8.78 -4.37 12.06
N THR A 59 -9.77 -4.21 11.22
CA THR A 59 -10.39 -5.31 10.47
C THR A 59 -11.10 -4.77 9.23
N PHE A 60 -11.02 -5.50 8.14
CA PHE A 60 -11.90 -5.31 6.99
C PHE A 60 -13.11 -6.21 7.13
N ASP A 61 -14.31 -5.64 7.12
CA ASP A 61 -15.58 -6.35 7.07
C ASP A 61 -16.04 -6.45 5.61
N CYS A 62 -15.88 -7.62 5.00
CA CYS A 62 -16.21 -7.82 3.59
C CYS A 62 -17.72 -7.79 3.33
N GLN A 63 -18.58 -8.03 4.32
CA GLN A 63 -20.04 -7.98 4.17
C GLN A 63 -20.54 -6.53 4.18
N ALA A 64 -19.98 -5.73 5.09
CA ALA A 64 -20.30 -4.31 5.18
C ALA A 64 -19.54 -3.46 4.15
N GLY A 65 -18.47 -3.99 3.53
CA GLY A 65 -17.60 -3.24 2.62
C GLY A 65 -16.85 -2.11 3.33
N GLY A 66 -16.50 -2.31 4.60
CA GLY A 66 -15.96 -1.27 5.46
C GLY A 66 -14.69 -1.67 6.20
N ILE A 67 -13.85 -0.69 6.50
CA ILE A 67 -12.67 -0.81 7.35
C ILE A 67 -13.02 -0.26 8.74
N LEU A 68 -12.82 -1.07 9.76
CA LEU A 68 -12.94 -0.67 11.16
C LEU A 68 -11.53 -0.58 11.75
N TYR A 69 -11.21 0.51 12.43
CA TYR A 69 -9.90 0.66 13.05
C TYR A 69 -10.00 1.27 14.45
N GLU A 70 -9.01 0.98 15.29
CA GLU A 70 -8.89 1.54 16.63
C GLU A 70 -8.46 3.01 16.54
N ASP A 71 -9.29 3.92 17.06
CA ASP A 71 -9.02 5.36 17.09
C ASP A 71 -8.07 5.70 18.26
N ARG A 72 -6.83 5.26 18.13
CA ARG A 72 -5.76 5.48 19.11
C ARG A 72 -4.43 5.74 18.40
N GLY A 73 -3.57 6.52 19.09
CA GLY A 73 -2.24 6.86 18.57
C GLY A 73 -2.22 8.11 17.67
N SER A 74 -1.13 8.29 16.97
CA SER A 74 -0.92 9.39 16.02
C SER A 74 -1.75 9.22 14.75
N ASP A 75 -1.86 10.28 13.95
CA ASP A 75 -2.49 10.22 12.64
C ASP A 75 -1.80 9.21 11.71
N PHE A 76 -0.48 9.06 11.84
CA PHE A 76 0.27 8.08 11.05
C PHE A 76 -0.07 6.65 11.47
N GLU A 77 -0.13 6.34 12.76
CA GLU A 77 -0.47 4.99 13.23
C GLU A 77 -1.89 4.60 12.80
N ARG A 78 -2.85 5.50 12.90
CA ARG A 78 -4.22 5.28 12.42
C ARG A 78 -4.27 5.09 10.89
N ALA A 79 -3.54 5.93 10.16
CA ALA A 79 -3.40 5.78 8.71
C ALA A 79 -2.78 4.43 8.33
N PHE A 80 -1.82 3.97 9.12
CA PHE A 80 -1.16 2.70 8.89
C PHE A 80 -2.13 1.52 9.04
N LEU A 81 -2.99 1.55 10.05
CA LEU A 81 -4.04 0.55 10.23
C LEU A 81 -4.98 0.51 9.01
N ILE A 82 -5.46 1.67 8.56
CA ILE A 82 -6.32 1.77 7.37
C ILE A 82 -5.60 1.27 6.12
N ALA A 83 -4.35 1.70 5.91
CA ALA A 83 -3.56 1.29 4.75
C ALA A 83 -3.23 -0.22 4.76
N HIS A 84 -3.07 -0.83 5.94
CA HIS A 84 -2.90 -2.27 6.08
C HIS A 84 -4.14 -3.04 5.60
N GLU A 85 -5.33 -2.62 6.03
CA GLU A 85 -6.59 -3.22 5.57
C GLU A 85 -6.85 -2.96 4.08
N LEU A 86 -6.46 -1.78 3.57
CA LEU A 86 -6.45 -1.52 2.12
C LEU A 86 -5.56 -2.51 1.37
N GLY A 87 -4.43 -2.91 1.95
CA GLY A 87 -3.57 -3.96 1.40
C GLY A 87 -4.31 -5.28 1.19
N HIS A 88 -5.10 -5.72 2.16
CA HIS A 88 -5.95 -6.91 2.03
C HIS A 88 -6.99 -6.76 0.92
N VAL A 89 -7.64 -5.62 0.83
CA VAL A 89 -8.63 -5.35 -0.22
C VAL A 89 -7.98 -5.36 -1.61
N VAL A 90 -6.85 -4.71 -1.74
CA VAL A 90 -6.17 -4.50 -3.04
C VAL A 90 -5.49 -5.76 -3.55
N LEU A 91 -4.76 -6.46 -2.68
CA LEU A 91 -3.94 -7.59 -3.08
C LEU A 91 -4.68 -8.93 -3.07
N GLU A 92 -5.78 -9.02 -2.34
CA GLU A 92 -6.51 -10.27 -2.10
C GLU A 92 -8.00 -10.18 -2.48
N GLY A 93 -8.41 -9.04 -3.03
CA GLY A 93 -9.78 -8.83 -3.52
C GLY A 93 -10.84 -8.65 -2.43
N GLY A 94 -10.43 -8.44 -1.16
CA GLY A 94 -11.36 -8.15 -0.06
C GLY A 94 -12.42 -9.24 0.18
N THR A 95 -12.09 -10.49 -0.08
CA THR A 95 -13.06 -11.60 -0.01
C THR A 95 -13.16 -12.26 1.36
N LEU A 96 -12.28 -11.92 2.28
CA LEU A 96 -12.22 -12.52 3.61
C LEU A 96 -12.19 -11.44 4.68
N ASP A 97 -12.93 -11.67 5.75
CA ASP A 97 -12.77 -10.90 6.99
C ASP A 97 -11.37 -11.16 7.57
N VAL A 98 -10.60 -10.10 7.72
CA VAL A 98 -9.26 -10.18 8.31
C VAL A 98 -9.24 -9.36 9.57
N VAL A 99 -8.65 -9.92 10.62
CA VAL A 99 -8.44 -9.23 11.89
C VAL A 99 -6.95 -9.02 12.07
N THR A 100 -6.54 -7.77 12.08
CA THR A 100 -5.16 -7.36 12.33
C THR A 100 -4.94 -7.16 13.81
N VAL A 101 -4.18 -8.05 14.42
CA VAL A 101 -3.97 -8.09 15.88
C VAL A 101 -2.79 -7.22 16.27
N ASP A 102 -1.68 -7.36 15.58
CA ASP A 102 -0.44 -6.64 15.87
C ASP A 102 0.16 -6.08 14.59
N VAL A 103 0.42 -4.78 14.59
CA VAL A 103 0.95 -4.07 13.44
C VAL A 103 2.22 -3.35 13.90
N GLU A 104 3.33 -3.76 13.35
CA GLU A 104 4.64 -3.14 13.55
C GLU A 104 5.02 -2.38 12.28
N PRO A 105 4.80 -1.04 12.25
CA PRO A 105 5.03 -0.24 11.04
C PRO A 105 6.48 -0.23 10.55
N ASP A 106 7.42 -0.45 11.45
CA ASP A 106 8.86 -0.49 11.19
C ASP A 106 9.40 -1.91 10.91
N ARG A 107 8.55 -2.94 10.98
CA ARG A 107 8.97 -4.31 10.72
C ARG A 107 9.40 -4.52 9.27
N SER A 108 10.57 -5.08 9.07
CA SER A 108 11.09 -5.52 7.77
C SER A 108 11.12 -7.05 7.69
N LEU A 109 11.00 -7.59 6.46
CA LEU A 109 11.24 -9.02 6.22
C LEU A 109 12.68 -9.45 6.55
N GLU A 110 13.60 -8.47 6.58
CA GLU A 110 15.02 -8.70 6.86
C GLU A 110 15.32 -8.68 8.36
N ASP A 111 14.40 -8.21 9.20
CA ASP A 111 14.54 -8.15 10.66
C ASP A 111 14.40 -9.51 11.35
N ALA A 112 14.43 -10.60 10.61
CA ALA A 112 14.55 -11.90 11.22
C ALA A 112 15.83 -11.96 12.08
N PRO A 113 15.71 -12.23 13.39
CA PRO A 113 16.85 -12.17 14.30
C PRO A 113 18.01 -13.04 13.80
N VAL A 114 19.22 -12.46 13.84
CA VAL A 114 20.45 -13.13 13.46
C VAL A 114 20.76 -14.18 14.53
N GLY A 115 20.33 -15.43 14.33
CA GLY A 115 20.59 -16.53 15.26
C GLY A 115 20.31 -17.89 14.64
N VAL A 116 20.69 -18.94 15.34
CA VAL A 116 20.55 -20.34 14.90
C VAL A 116 19.10 -20.75 14.69
N ASP A 117 18.14 -20.01 15.27
CA ASP A 117 16.69 -20.25 15.19
C ASP A 117 16.00 -19.54 14.01
N ARG A 118 16.77 -19.11 13.01
CA ARG A 118 16.25 -18.51 11.78
C ARG A 118 15.33 -19.40 10.92
N VAL A 119 15.10 -20.61 11.33
CA VAL A 119 14.16 -21.54 10.71
C VAL A 119 12.81 -21.50 11.42
N LEU A 120 12.43 -20.39 12.02
CA LEU A 120 11.02 -20.14 12.29
C LEU A 120 10.37 -19.91 10.94
N ASP A 121 9.77 -20.98 10.46
CA ASP A 121 8.88 -20.97 9.31
C ASP A 121 7.74 -20.01 9.64
N TYR A 122 7.87 -18.75 9.20
CA TYR A 122 6.76 -17.81 9.28
C TYR A 122 5.57 -18.49 8.64
N GLY A 123 4.55 -18.78 9.42
CA GLY A 123 3.33 -19.38 8.91
C GLY A 123 2.79 -18.55 7.75
N ALA A 124 2.04 -19.15 6.84
CA ALA A 124 1.48 -18.45 5.68
C ALA A 124 0.73 -17.17 6.10
N ARG A 125 0.11 -17.18 7.28
CA ARG A 125 -0.57 -16.03 7.86
C ARG A 125 0.40 -14.89 8.21
N GLU A 126 1.49 -15.18 8.89
CA GLU A 126 2.48 -14.16 9.28
C GLU A 126 3.13 -13.51 8.06
N ARG A 127 3.51 -14.31 7.05
CA ARG A 127 4.02 -13.77 5.77
C ARG A 127 3.02 -12.85 5.09
N ARG A 128 1.75 -13.19 5.17
CA ARG A 128 0.66 -12.36 4.64
C ARG A 128 0.59 -11.03 5.38
N GLU A 129 0.56 -11.03 6.71
CA GLU A 129 0.49 -9.83 7.53
C GLU A 129 1.71 -8.92 7.34
N VAL A 130 2.92 -9.49 7.29
CA VAL A 130 4.13 -8.72 6.96
C VAL A 130 4.03 -8.08 5.58
N LYS A 131 3.52 -8.78 4.58
CA LYS A 131 3.31 -8.23 3.24
C LYS A 131 2.32 -7.04 3.26
N MET A 132 1.25 -7.11 4.05
CA MET A 132 0.31 -5.99 4.21
C MET A 132 0.94 -4.81 4.94
N GLY A 133 1.77 -5.08 5.96
CA GLY A 133 2.57 -4.03 6.63
C GLY A 133 3.52 -3.32 5.66
N LEU A 134 4.21 -4.07 4.79
CA LEU A 134 5.07 -3.49 3.76
C LEU A 134 4.28 -2.69 2.72
N PHE A 135 3.11 -3.17 2.33
CA PHE A 135 2.19 -2.43 1.46
C PHE A 135 1.78 -1.10 2.11
N ALA A 136 1.35 -1.13 3.38
CA ALA A 136 0.91 0.07 4.11
C ALA A 136 2.05 1.10 4.22
N ARG A 137 3.26 0.64 4.56
CA ARG A 137 4.43 1.52 4.66
C ARG A 137 4.80 2.14 3.32
N GLU A 138 4.81 1.36 2.23
CA GLU A 138 5.08 1.84 0.89
C GLU A 138 4.00 2.80 0.38
N PHE A 139 2.73 2.55 0.72
CA PHE A 139 1.62 3.45 0.38
C PHE A 139 1.74 4.80 1.08
N LEU A 140 2.11 4.84 2.36
CA LEU A 140 2.24 6.09 3.11
C LEU A 140 3.57 6.80 2.88
N LEU A 141 4.66 6.04 2.69
CA LEU A 141 6.04 6.52 2.58
C LEU A 141 6.77 5.81 1.42
N PRO A 142 6.47 6.10 0.16
CA PRO A 142 7.07 5.40 -0.98
C PRO A 142 8.59 5.56 -1.00
N ARG A 143 9.31 4.45 -1.24
CA ARG A 143 10.77 4.43 -1.35
C ARG A 143 11.33 5.45 -2.34
N PRO A 144 10.77 5.63 -3.56
CA PRO A 144 11.26 6.64 -4.48
C PRO A 144 11.14 8.06 -3.94
N VAL A 145 10.05 8.38 -3.22
CA VAL A 145 9.83 9.70 -2.61
C VAL A 145 10.84 9.95 -1.49
N LEU A 146 11.03 8.97 -0.59
CA LEU A 146 11.98 9.10 0.50
C LEU A 146 13.42 9.21 -0.02
N ARG A 147 13.76 8.43 -1.03
CA ARG A 147 15.08 8.51 -1.68
C ARG A 147 15.31 9.90 -2.28
N GLU A 148 14.33 10.47 -2.98
CA GLU A 148 14.41 11.83 -3.53
C GLU A 148 14.65 12.86 -2.44
N LEU A 149 13.85 12.84 -1.38
CA LEU A 149 13.97 13.77 -0.26
C LEU A 149 15.31 13.67 0.46
N HIS A 150 15.82 12.44 0.65
CA HIS A 150 17.05 12.23 1.39
C HIS A 150 18.30 12.47 0.55
N VAL A 151 18.35 11.91 -0.65
CA VAL A 151 19.57 11.94 -1.51
C VAL A 151 19.68 13.25 -2.29
N ASN A 152 18.59 13.74 -2.85
CA ASN A 152 18.61 14.88 -3.75
C ASN A 152 18.27 16.19 -3.03
N GLU A 153 17.30 16.18 -2.09
CA GLU A 153 16.97 17.35 -1.30
C GLU A 153 17.79 17.47 0.01
N GLY A 154 18.54 16.43 0.41
CA GLY A 154 19.40 16.43 1.58
C GLY A 154 18.67 16.43 2.92
N LEU A 155 17.38 16.03 2.96
CA LEU A 155 16.63 15.98 4.21
C LEU A 155 17.13 14.84 5.10
N THR A 156 17.23 15.12 6.40
CA THR A 156 17.51 14.09 7.41
C THR A 156 16.28 13.21 7.65
N SER A 157 16.48 12.02 8.23
CA SER A 157 15.36 11.14 8.63
C SER A 157 14.39 11.82 9.59
N ASP A 158 14.90 12.67 10.52
CA ASP A 158 14.06 13.45 11.44
C ASP A 158 13.19 14.48 10.71
N ALA A 159 13.77 15.19 9.73
CA ALA A 159 13.03 16.16 8.93
C ALA A 159 11.92 15.49 8.10
N ILE A 160 12.21 14.32 7.54
CA ILE A 160 11.24 13.51 6.80
C ILE A 160 10.15 13.00 7.76
N ALA A 161 10.52 12.49 8.95
CA ALA A 161 9.58 12.04 9.98
C ALA A 161 8.61 13.15 10.38
N MET A 162 9.13 14.35 10.65
CA MET A 162 8.29 15.51 10.94
C MET A 162 7.38 15.90 9.78
N ARG A 163 7.88 15.86 8.53
CA ARG A 163 7.11 16.24 7.34
C ARG A 163 5.90 15.34 7.13
N PHE A 164 6.03 14.04 7.37
CA PHE A 164 4.96 13.06 7.16
C PHE A 164 4.21 12.69 8.45
N GLY A 165 4.57 13.28 9.59
CA GLY A 165 4.01 12.89 10.88
C GLY A 165 4.26 11.44 11.25
N ALA A 166 5.31 10.84 10.69
CA ALA A 166 5.64 9.43 10.85
C ALA A 166 6.60 9.20 12.02
N PRO A 167 6.56 8.05 12.72
CA PRO A 167 7.58 7.68 13.67
C PRO A 167 8.96 7.61 13.02
N LEU A 168 9.99 8.11 13.72
CA LEU A 168 11.35 8.14 13.19
C LEU A 168 11.87 6.76 12.79
N ALA A 169 11.60 5.73 13.60
CA ALA A 169 12.01 4.37 13.32
C ALA A 169 11.44 3.84 11.99
N VAL A 170 10.18 4.16 11.69
CA VAL A 170 9.53 3.79 10.42
C VAL A 170 10.21 4.47 9.23
N VAL A 171 10.53 5.76 9.36
CA VAL A 171 11.24 6.50 8.29
C VAL A 171 12.65 5.95 8.08
N GLN A 172 13.38 5.66 9.16
CA GLN A 172 14.71 5.09 9.08
C GLN A 172 14.69 3.71 8.38
N GLN A 173 13.76 2.84 8.75
CA GLN A 173 13.60 1.54 8.11
C GLN A 173 13.26 1.70 6.62
N GLN A 174 12.33 2.58 6.28
CA GLN A 174 11.95 2.80 4.89
C GLN A 174 13.07 3.44 4.05
N LEU A 175 13.90 4.29 4.66
CA LEU A 175 15.10 4.82 4.02
C LEU A 175 16.15 3.73 3.77
N LEU A 176 16.35 2.81 4.71
CA LEU A 176 17.22 1.65 4.48
C LEU A 176 16.72 0.83 3.30
N ASP A 177 15.42 0.50 3.26
CA ASP A 177 14.81 -0.21 2.14
C ASP A 177 14.98 0.58 0.82
N ALA A 178 14.80 1.91 0.85
CA ALA A 178 14.94 2.77 -0.35
C ALA A 178 16.38 2.87 -0.89
N LEU A 179 17.37 2.75 -0.02
CA LEU A 179 18.79 2.90 -0.38
C LEU A 179 19.45 1.56 -0.73
N LEU A 180 19.04 0.47 -0.09
CA LEU A 180 19.69 -0.83 -0.20
C LEU A 180 18.99 -1.79 -1.17
N LEU A 181 17.67 -1.70 -1.29
CA LEU A 181 16.94 -2.55 -2.22
C LEU A 181 16.98 -1.97 -3.65
N PRO A 182 17.05 -2.81 -4.68
CA PRO A 182 16.95 -2.33 -6.06
C PRO A 182 15.61 -1.60 -6.26
N ALA A 183 15.64 -0.59 -7.12
CA ALA A 183 14.39 0.04 -7.55
C ALA A 183 13.49 -1.04 -8.19
N ALA A 184 12.22 -1.01 -7.85
CA ALA A 184 11.26 -1.91 -8.48
C ALA A 184 11.21 -1.61 -9.99
N GLU A 185 11.56 -2.57 -10.82
CA GLU A 185 11.36 -2.47 -12.25
C GLU A 185 9.87 -2.64 -12.54
N GLU A 186 9.24 -1.58 -13.06
CA GLU A 186 7.90 -1.76 -13.63
C GLU A 186 8.01 -2.83 -14.72
N PRO A 187 7.10 -3.81 -14.75
CA PRO A 187 7.11 -4.81 -15.81
C PRO A 187 7.06 -4.07 -17.14
N ASN A 188 8.15 -4.17 -17.88
CA ASN A 188 8.26 -3.57 -19.20
C ASN A 188 7.03 -4.01 -20.02
N PRO A 189 6.23 -3.10 -20.59
CA PRO A 189 5.08 -3.48 -21.41
C PRO A 189 5.56 -4.03 -22.76
N VAL A 190 6.34 -5.12 -22.70
CA VAL A 190 6.75 -5.87 -23.90
C VAL A 190 5.55 -6.67 -24.37
N GLY A 191 4.82 -6.11 -25.31
CA GLY A 191 3.81 -6.88 -26.02
C GLY A 191 2.52 -6.18 -26.44
N ALA A 192 2.38 -4.87 -26.22
CA ALA A 192 1.27 -4.13 -26.84
C ALA A 192 1.67 -3.52 -28.22
N GLY A 193 2.53 -4.21 -28.94
CA GLY A 193 2.94 -3.87 -30.30
C GLY A 193 2.32 -4.83 -31.31
N ALA A 194 1.41 -4.29 -32.13
CA ALA A 194 0.84 -4.89 -33.33
C ALA A 194 -0.34 -5.87 -33.15
N VAL A 195 -1.55 -5.32 -32.94
CA VAL A 195 -2.71 -5.68 -33.80
C VAL A 195 -3.76 -4.55 -33.67
N ALA A 196 -3.63 -3.54 -34.48
CA ALA A 196 -4.76 -2.72 -34.91
C ALA A 196 -4.46 -2.26 -36.34
N ALA A 197 -4.67 -3.13 -37.27
CA ALA A 197 -4.93 -2.70 -38.65
C ALA A 197 -6.31 -2.03 -38.66
N PRO A 198 -6.47 -0.84 -39.24
CA PRO A 198 -7.78 -0.19 -39.34
C PRO A 198 -8.64 -0.98 -40.34
N LEU A 199 -9.73 -1.55 -39.88
CA LEU A 199 -10.85 -1.97 -40.71
C LEU A 199 -11.57 -0.70 -41.22
N THR A 200 -10.99 -0.09 -42.26
CA THR A 200 -11.70 0.96 -43.01
C THR A 200 -11.36 0.76 -44.48
N GLN A 201 -12.10 -0.14 -45.13
CA GLN A 201 -12.37 -0.09 -46.58
C GLN A 201 -13.12 -1.36 -47.03
N ILE A 202 -14.40 -1.45 -46.71
CA ILE A 202 -15.37 -2.19 -47.54
C ILE A 202 -16.75 -1.57 -47.29
N ALA A 203 -17.05 -0.47 -47.95
CA ALA A 203 -18.42 -0.06 -48.22
C ALA A 203 -18.43 1.14 -49.17
N ALA A 204 -18.03 0.89 -50.43
CA ALA A 204 -18.34 1.80 -51.52
C ALA A 204 -18.26 1.06 -52.85
N SER A 205 -19.19 0.15 -53.10
CA SER A 205 -19.49 -0.34 -54.45
C SER A 205 -20.75 -1.22 -54.46
N ALA A 206 -21.89 -0.59 -54.29
CA ALA A 206 -23.16 -1.18 -54.73
C ALA A 206 -24.28 -0.13 -54.68
N LEU A 207 -24.22 0.86 -55.57
CA LEU A 207 -25.39 1.67 -55.93
C LEU A 207 -25.11 2.35 -57.27
N LEU A 208 -25.15 1.61 -58.35
CA LEU A 208 -25.41 2.10 -59.69
C LEU A 208 -25.69 0.88 -60.58
N VAL A 209 -26.91 0.45 -60.66
CA VAL A 209 -27.59 -0.06 -61.89
C VAL A 209 -29.08 -0.18 -61.61
N ASN A 210 -29.82 0.62 -62.37
CA ASN A 210 -31.29 0.67 -62.61
C ASN A 210 -32.14 1.28 -61.53
#